data_a1dcff0dbbe8a9afff1729b419288483
#
_entry.id   a1dcff0dbbe8a9afff1729b419288483
#
_cell.length_a   1.000
_cell.length_b   1.000
_cell.length_c   1.000
_cell.angle_alpha   90.00
_cell.angle_beta   90.00
_cell.angle_gamma   90.00
#
_symmetry.space_group_name_H-M   'P 1'
#
loop_
_entity.id
_entity.type
_entity.pdbx_description
1 polymer ?
#
loop_
_entity_poly.entity_id
_entity_poly.type
_entity_poly.pdbx_seq_one_letter_code
_entity_poly.pdbx_strand_id
1 'polypeptide(L)'
;MAILGKIRERSLFLIIVIALALFSFVIGDVFTRGGMGGNKNSVGEINGENISIEEFAELVEQQRARTGNRGSQLQSVNAAWDNLVREKVYKTQLEKSGIIVGEKDVWDEIVNQPFVQNNPQFKNEIGLFDEEKFKEYISTLKDAATEDQQGEATWLSWLNYESNIKSNLQIKTYNNLMQFMYQ
;
A
#
# COMPACT_ATOMS: atom_id res chain seq x y z
N MET A 1 -48.80 -45.08 -35.18
CA MET A 1 -48.33 -44.43 -33.99
C MET A 1 -46.78 -44.36 -33.86
N ALA A 2 -46.05 -44.52 -35.01
CA ALA A 2 -44.57 -44.51 -34.99
C ALA A 2 -43.89 -43.10 -35.14
N ILE A 3 -44.66 -42.07 -35.50
CA ILE A 3 -44.11 -40.73 -35.79
C ILE A 3 -43.83 -39.92 -34.49
N LEU A 4 -44.68 -40.09 -33.48
CA LEU A 4 -44.54 -39.43 -32.19
C LEU A 4 -43.32 -39.91 -31.40
N GLY A 5 -42.91 -41.18 -31.54
CA GLY A 5 -41.67 -41.69 -30.88
C GLY A 5 -40.41 -41.12 -31.49
N LYS A 6 -40.33 -40.96 -32.80
CA LYS A 6 -39.17 -40.33 -33.48
C LYS A 6 -39.02 -38.86 -33.20
N ILE A 7 -40.08 -38.12 -32.96
CA ILE A 7 -40.05 -36.72 -32.56
C ILE A 7 -39.55 -36.60 -31.12
N ARG A 8 -39.93 -37.52 -30.24
CA ARG A 8 -39.51 -37.53 -28.84
C ARG A 8 -38.01 -37.86 -28.67
N GLU A 9 -37.48 -38.80 -29.46
CA GLU A 9 -36.03 -39.09 -29.46
C GLU A 9 -35.18 -37.90 -29.96
N ARG A 10 -35.66 -37.22 -31.01
CA ARG A 10 -34.97 -36.03 -31.53
C ARG A 10 -35.10 -34.83 -30.61
N SER A 11 -36.19 -34.68 -29.86
CA SER A 11 -36.33 -33.59 -28.89
C SER A 11 -35.39 -33.76 -27.69
N LEU A 12 -35.17 -34.99 -27.22
CA LEU A 12 -34.20 -35.26 -26.15
C LEU A 12 -32.77 -34.92 -26.60
N PHE A 13 -32.38 -35.31 -27.82
CA PHE A 13 -31.09 -34.95 -28.40
C PHE A 13 -30.92 -33.43 -28.53
N LEU A 14 -31.95 -32.71 -28.95
CA LEU A 14 -31.93 -31.26 -29.10
C LEU A 14 -31.82 -30.57 -27.76
N ILE A 15 -32.47 -31.06 -26.71
CA ILE A 15 -32.36 -30.57 -25.34
C ILE A 15 -30.90 -30.74 -24.81
N ILE A 16 -30.30 -31.91 -25.07
CA ILE A 16 -28.91 -32.19 -24.68
C ILE A 16 -27.93 -31.22 -25.38
N VAL A 17 -28.10 -30.98 -26.67
CA VAL A 17 -27.26 -30.06 -27.44
C VAL A 17 -27.40 -28.62 -26.93
N ILE A 18 -28.63 -28.17 -26.65
CA ILE A 18 -28.88 -26.84 -26.09
C ILE A 18 -28.26 -26.73 -24.67
N ALA A 19 -28.46 -27.77 -23.85
CA ALA A 19 -27.88 -27.79 -22.50
C ALA A 19 -26.33 -27.74 -22.53
N LEU A 20 -25.69 -28.49 -23.44
CA LEU A 20 -24.24 -28.44 -23.65
C LEU A 20 -23.77 -27.10 -24.16
N ALA A 21 -24.50 -26.45 -25.06
CA ALA A 21 -24.19 -25.13 -25.57
C ALA A 21 -24.27 -24.07 -24.46
N LEU A 22 -25.31 -24.09 -23.64
CA LEU A 22 -25.47 -23.20 -22.48
C LEU A 22 -24.38 -23.46 -21.42
N PHE A 23 -24.09 -24.75 -21.18
CA PHE A 23 -23.02 -25.12 -20.23
C PHE A 23 -21.64 -24.65 -20.71
N SER A 24 -21.35 -24.80 -22.01
CA SER A 24 -20.11 -24.28 -22.62
C SER A 24 -20.02 -22.76 -22.55
N PHE A 25 -21.14 -22.06 -22.70
CA PHE A 25 -21.19 -20.60 -22.57
C PHE A 25 -20.92 -20.16 -21.14
N VAL A 26 -21.54 -20.79 -20.14
CA VAL A 26 -21.36 -20.50 -18.73
C VAL A 26 -19.91 -20.81 -18.31
N ILE A 27 -19.36 -21.95 -18.72
CA ILE A 27 -17.99 -22.32 -18.47
C ILE A 27 -17.03 -21.35 -19.20
N GLY A 28 -17.31 -21.01 -20.45
CA GLY A 28 -16.50 -20.05 -21.21
C GLY A 28 -16.43 -18.68 -20.55
N ASP A 29 -17.54 -18.17 -20.00
CA ASP A 29 -17.57 -16.90 -19.26
C ASP A 29 -16.78 -16.98 -17.95
N VAL A 30 -16.80 -18.12 -17.26
CA VAL A 30 -15.98 -18.39 -16.07
C VAL A 30 -14.49 -18.45 -16.42
N PHE A 31 -14.11 -19.03 -17.55
CA PHE A 31 -12.71 -19.09 -18.00
C PHE A 31 -12.20 -17.77 -18.59
N THR A 32 -13.02 -17.00 -19.31
CA THR A 32 -12.60 -15.75 -19.96
C THR A 32 -12.66 -14.53 -19.04
N ARG A 33 -13.51 -14.55 -18.00
CA ARG A 33 -13.60 -13.47 -16.99
C ARG A 33 -12.78 -13.74 -15.72
N GLY A 34 -11.72 -14.58 -15.80
CA GLY A 34 -10.83 -14.84 -14.68
C GLY A 34 -11.26 -15.98 -13.77
N GLY A 35 -12.00 -16.95 -14.30
CA GLY A 35 -12.26 -18.21 -13.63
C GLY A 35 -11.01 -19.06 -13.55
N MET A 36 -10.68 -19.52 -12.36
CA MET A 36 -9.68 -20.50 -11.91
C MET A 36 -8.22 -20.03 -11.72
N GLY A 37 -7.87 -18.78 -11.94
CA GLY A 37 -6.49 -18.31 -11.66
C GLY A 37 -6.41 -16.90 -11.09
N GLY A 38 -7.43 -16.08 -11.22
CA GLY A 38 -7.49 -14.77 -10.59
C GLY A 38 -7.89 -14.91 -9.12
N ASN A 39 -7.04 -14.44 -8.23
CA ASN A 39 -7.32 -14.34 -6.80
C ASN A 39 -8.60 -13.51 -6.64
N LYS A 40 -9.77 -14.15 -6.31
CA LYS A 40 -11.06 -13.46 -6.16
C LYS A 40 -11.06 -12.36 -5.11
N ASN A 41 -9.97 -12.25 -4.34
CA ASN A 41 -9.72 -11.28 -3.29
C ASN A 41 -8.66 -10.24 -3.69
N SER A 42 -8.41 -9.99 -4.98
CA SER A 42 -7.44 -9.01 -5.45
C SER A 42 -8.14 -7.83 -6.12
N VAL A 43 -7.71 -6.60 -5.81
CA VAL A 43 -8.13 -5.37 -6.49
C VAL A 43 -7.33 -5.09 -7.76
N GLY A 44 -6.16 -5.74 -7.91
CA GLY A 44 -5.28 -5.58 -9.06
C GLY A 44 -3.94 -6.26 -8.87
N GLU A 45 -3.07 -6.08 -9.85
CA GLU A 45 -1.70 -6.60 -9.86
C GLU A 45 -0.72 -5.48 -10.21
N ILE A 46 0.36 -5.37 -9.45
CA ILE A 46 1.45 -4.39 -9.67
C ILE A 46 2.77 -5.16 -9.69
N ASN A 47 3.51 -5.09 -10.80
CA ASN A 47 4.80 -5.78 -10.98
C ASN A 47 4.75 -7.30 -10.73
N GLY A 48 3.63 -7.97 -11.03
CA GLY A 48 3.46 -9.40 -10.79
C GLY A 48 3.00 -9.76 -9.36
N GLU A 49 2.82 -8.77 -8.49
CA GLU A 49 2.32 -8.93 -7.13
C GLU A 49 0.83 -8.59 -7.07
N ASN A 50 0.01 -9.54 -6.63
CA ASN A 50 -1.42 -9.33 -6.45
C ASN A 50 -1.69 -8.52 -5.18
N ILE A 51 -2.53 -7.49 -5.31
CA ILE A 51 -2.94 -6.63 -4.20
C ILE A 51 -4.28 -7.14 -3.67
N SER A 52 -4.31 -7.56 -2.41
CA SER A 52 -5.53 -8.05 -1.79
C SER A 52 -6.53 -6.92 -1.52
N ILE A 53 -7.83 -7.27 -1.46
CA ILE A 53 -8.89 -6.31 -1.11
C ILE A 53 -8.67 -5.78 0.30
N GLU A 54 -8.25 -6.65 1.22
CA GLU A 54 -8.00 -6.32 2.63
C GLU A 54 -6.86 -5.31 2.76
N GLU A 55 -5.70 -5.57 2.13
CA GLU A 55 -4.55 -4.67 2.11
C GLU A 55 -4.94 -3.29 1.55
N PHE A 56 -5.66 -3.29 0.43
CA PHE A 56 -6.09 -2.04 -0.18
C PHE A 56 -7.12 -1.27 0.66
N ALA A 57 -8.06 -1.98 1.29
CA ALA A 57 -9.04 -1.35 2.19
C ALA A 57 -8.38 -0.67 3.40
N GLU A 58 -7.36 -1.28 4.00
CA GLU A 58 -6.56 -0.66 5.05
C GLU A 58 -5.88 0.63 4.59
N LEU A 59 -5.26 0.60 3.40
CA LEU A 59 -4.61 1.80 2.84
C LEU A 59 -5.62 2.93 2.58
N VAL A 60 -6.82 2.61 2.12
CA VAL A 60 -7.90 3.59 1.94
C VAL A 60 -8.33 4.20 3.27
N GLU A 61 -8.51 3.39 4.31
CA GLU A 61 -8.86 3.89 5.65
C GLU A 61 -7.74 4.73 6.27
N GLN A 62 -6.48 4.35 6.11
CA GLN A 62 -5.34 5.18 6.52
C GLN A 62 -5.32 6.52 5.79
N GLN A 63 -5.60 6.53 4.48
CA GLN A 63 -5.67 7.76 3.70
C GLN A 63 -6.84 8.65 4.15
N ARG A 64 -7.99 8.08 4.48
CA ARG A 64 -9.14 8.81 5.04
C ARG A 64 -8.83 9.43 6.40
N ALA A 65 -8.17 8.68 7.28
CA ALA A 65 -7.74 9.17 8.59
C ALA A 65 -6.78 10.36 8.46
N ARG A 66 -5.80 10.29 7.54
CA ARG A 66 -4.85 11.38 7.27
C ARG A 66 -5.53 12.67 6.78
N THR A 67 -6.60 12.55 6.01
CA THR A 67 -7.36 13.71 5.49
C THR A 67 -8.45 14.20 6.45
N GLY A 68 -8.57 13.59 7.63
CA GLY A 68 -9.60 13.94 8.63
C GLY A 68 -11.02 13.76 8.11
N ASN A 69 -11.25 12.78 7.23
CA ASN A 69 -12.54 12.48 6.57
C ASN A 69 -13.11 13.65 5.73
N ARG A 70 -12.29 14.63 5.34
CA ARG A 70 -12.73 15.82 4.57
C ARG A 70 -12.79 15.59 3.06
N GLY A 71 -12.19 14.50 2.57
CA GLY A 71 -12.22 14.13 1.15
C GLY A 71 -13.41 13.24 0.80
N SER A 72 -13.77 13.17 -0.49
CA SER A 72 -14.71 12.16 -0.95
C SER A 72 -14.08 10.75 -0.86
N GLN A 73 -14.91 9.73 -0.70
CA GLN A 73 -14.43 8.34 -0.68
C GLN A 73 -13.61 8.01 -1.94
N LEU A 74 -14.05 8.48 -3.10
CA LEU A 74 -13.33 8.26 -4.36
C LEU A 74 -11.94 8.91 -4.36
N GLN A 75 -11.80 10.11 -3.79
CA GLN A 75 -10.48 10.76 -3.65
C GLN A 75 -9.54 9.95 -2.76
N SER A 76 -10.05 9.39 -1.66
CA SER A 76 -9.25 8.54 -0.76
C SER A 76 -8.83 7.24 -1.44
N VAL A 77 -9.73 6.62 -2.22
CA VAL A 77 -9.45 5.41 -3.01
C VAL A 77 -8.37 5.70 -4.06
N ASN A 78 -8.52 6.76 -4.84
CA ASN A 78 -7.54 7.12 -5.88
C ASN A 78 -6.18 7.47 -5.26
N ALA A 79 -6.16 8.25 -4.19
CA ALA A 79 -4.92 8.60 -3.50
C ALA A 79 -4.22 7.36 -2.88
N ALA A 80 -4.98 6.43 -2.30
CA ALA A 80 -4.45 5.16 -1.79
C ALA A 80 -3.85 4.32 -2.91
N TRP A 81 -4.53 4.22 -4.06
CA TRP A 81 -4.05 3.51 -5.23
C TRP A 81 -2.76 4.12 -5.80
N ASP A 82 -2.75 5.43 -6.02
CA ASP A 82 -1.58 6.14 -6.55
C ASP A 82 -0.35 6.00 -5.63
N ASN A 83 -0.57 6.05 -4.31
CA ASN A 83 0.49 5.84 -3.32
C ASN A 83 1.00 4.40 -3.37
N LEU A 84 0.11 3.41 -3.43
CA LEU A 84 0.47 2.00 -3.52
C LEU A 84 1.26 1.68 -4.79
N VAL A 85 0.77 2.15 -5.96
CA VAL A 85 1.48 1.98 -7.24
C VAL A 85 2.87 2.60 -7.17
N ARG A 86 2.96 3.82 -6.66
CA ARG A 86 4.24 4.52 -6.48
C ARG A 86 5.18 3.73 -5.58
N GLU A 87 4.71 3.28 -4.43
CA GLU A 87 5.51 2.50 -3.48
C GLU A 87 6.01 1.20 -4.11
N LYS A 88 5.13 0.39 -4.71
CA LYS A 88 5.51 -0.89 -5.33
C LYS A 88 6.45 -0.73 -6.52
N VAL A 89 6.26 0.32 -7.34
CA VAL A 89 7.16 0.62 -8.47
C VAL A 89 8.52 1.10 -7.97
N TYR A 90 8.55 2.07 -7.04
CA TYR A 90 9.81 2.56 -6.50
C TYR A 90 10.55 1.49 -5.70
N LYS A 91 9.87 0.70 -4.89
CA LYS A 91 10.49 -0.39 -4.12
C LYS A 91 11.32 -1.29 -5.02
N THR A 92 10.75 -1.76 -6.12
CA THR A 92 11.46 -2.61 -7.09
C THR A 92 12.68 -1.91 -7.71
N GLN A 93 12.56 -0.61 -8.02
CA GLN A 93 13.68 0.15 -8.60
C GLN A 93 14.76 0.46 -7.56
N LEU A 94 14.37 0.79 -6.34
CA LEU A 94 15.31 1.04 -5.23
C LEU A 94 16.11 -0.22 -4.88
N GLU A 95 15.46 -1.37 -4.81
CA GLU A 95 16.12 -2.65 -4.57
C GLU A 95 17.18 -2.95 -5.67
N LYS A 96 16.83 -2.71 -6.93
CA LYS A 96 17.74 -2.90 -8.06
C LYS A 96 18.89 -1.88 -8.10
N SER A 97 18.65 -0.67 -7.62
CA SER A 97 19.65 0.41 -7.61
C SER A 97 20.72 0.25 -6.54
N GLY A 98 20.49 -0.58 -5.53
CA GLY A 98 21.38 -0.75 -4.38
C GLY A 98 21.48 0.47 -3.47
N ILE A 99 20.54 1.43 -3.56
CA ILE A 99 20.54 2.62 -2.71
C ILE A 99 20.20 2.22 -1.28
N ILE A 100 21.13 2.46 -0.37
CA ILE A 100 20.98 2.25 1.07
C ILE A 100 20.99 3.61 1.76
N VAL A 101 19.95 3.88 2.56
CA VAL A 101 19.90 5.04 3.46
C VAL A 101 20.24 4.56 4.85
N GLY A 102 21.30 5.13 5.44
CA GLY A 102 21.73 4.80 6.78
C GLY A 102 20.87 5.45 7.88
N GLU A 103 20.95 4.91 9.08
CA GLU A 103 20.24 5.49 10.26
C GLU A 103 20.64 6.95 10.51
N LYS A 104 21.92 7.26 10.29
CA LYS A 104 22.41 8.64 10.43
C LYS A 104 21.73 9.59 9.44
N ASP A 105 21.54 9.18 8.20
CA ASP A 105 20.91 10.04 7.19
C ASP A 105 19.42 10.30 7.54
N VAL A 106 18.73 9.27 8.06
CA VAL A 106 17.36 9.39 8.55
C VAL A 106 17.29 10.34 9.74
N TRP A 107 18.21 10.18 10.70
CA TRP A 107 18.29 11.05 11.88
C TRP A 107 18.54 12.50 11.48
N ASP A 108 19.54 12.75 10.63
CA ASP A 108 19.88 14.08 10.14
C ASP A 108 18.68 14.74 9.42
N GLU A 109 17.92 13.99 8.62
CA GLU A 109 16.70 14.51 7.97
C GLU A 109 15.61 14.85 9.00
N ILE A 110 15.43 14.02 10.04
CA ILE A 110 14.43 14.25 11.10
C ILE A 110 14.78 15.47 11.93
N VAL A 111 16.01 15.60 12.40
CA VAL A 111 16.41 16.73 13.24
C VAL A 111 16.37 18.06 12.49
N ASN A 112 16.53 18.06 11.18
CA ASN A 112 16.42 19.25 10.35
C ASN A 112 14.96 19.64 10.00
N GLN A 113 13.96 18.85 10.40
CA GLN A 113 12.56 19.22 10.17
C GLN A 113 12.17 20.48 10.96
N PRO A 114 11.46 21.44 10.33
CA PRO A 114 11.09 22.70 10.98
C PRO A 114 10.30 22.51 12.28
N PHE A 115 9.46 21.48 12.38
CA PHE A 115 8.68 21.20 13.59
C PHE A 115 9.55 20.69 14.75
N VAL A 116 10.70 20.04 14.47
CA VAL A 116 11.69 19.61 15.47
C VAL A 116 12.52 20.82 15.89
N GLN A 117 13.11 21.53 14.93
CA GLN A 117 13.99 22.68 15.16
C GLN A 117 13.30 23.83 15.91
N ASN A 118 12.02 24.04 15.64
CA ASN A 118 11.27 25.15 16.24
C ASN A 118 10.51 24.77 17.52
N ASN A 119 10.51 23.49 17.91
CA ASN A 119 9.82 23.06 19.12
C ASN A 119 10.54 23.58 20.39
N PRO A 120 9.87 24.38 21.24
CA PRO A 120 10.45 24.90 22.47
C PRO A 120 11.00 23.84 23.42
N GLN A 121 10.41 22.63 23.40
CA GLN A 121 10.82 21.50 24.25
C GLN A 121 12.25 21.02 23.92
N PHE A 122 12.68 21.18 22.68
CA PHE A 122 14.00 20.74 22.21
C PHE A 122 15.01 21.88 22.10
N LYS A 123 14.77 23.02 22.78
CA LYS A 123 15.67 24.15 22.79
C LYS A 123 16.46 24.22 24.08
N ASN A 124 17.70 24.69 23.96
CA ASN A 124 18.54 25.00 25.11
C ASN A 124 18.18 26.39 25.69
N GLU A 125 18.91 26.82 26.74
CA GLU A 125 18.66 28.07 27.45
C GLU A 125 18.84 29.33 26.57
N ILE A 126 19.63 29.22 25.49
CA ILE A 126 19.83 30.31 24.52
C ILE A 126 18.90 30.23 23.28
N GLY A 127 17.93 29.31 23.30
CA GLY A 127 16.91 29.20 22.26
C GLY A 127 17.33 28.42 21.00
N LEU A 128 18.50 27.79 21.00
CA LEU A 128 18.96 26.93 19.91
C LEU A 128 18.49 25.49 20.11
N PHE A 129 18.34 24.75 19.01
CA PHE A 129 18.01 23.33 19.05
C PHE A 129 19.09 22.54 19.81
N ASP A 130 18.63 21.67 20.69
CA ASP A 130 19.43 20.80 21.54
C ASP A 130 19.12 19.33 21.17
N GLU A 131 20.05 18.72 20.47
CA GLU A 131 19.90 17.35 19.97
C GLU A 131 19.79 16.32 21.10
N GLU A 132 20.50 16.57 22.24
CA GLU A 132 20.44 15.64 23.37
C GLU A 132 19.05 15.64 24.03
N LYS A 133 18.39 16.79 24.15
CA LYS A 133 17.00 16.86 24.61
C LYS A 133 16.05 16.12 23.69
N PHE A 134 16.32 16.18 22.38
CA PHE A 134 15.50 15.44 21.43
C PHE A 134 15.72 13.93 21.52
N LYS A 135 16.98 13.47 21.69
CA LYS A 135 17.28 12.04 21.93
C LYS A 135 16.66 11.53 23.22
N GLU A 136 16.73 12.33 24.28
CA GLU A 136 16.09 11.99 25.56
C GLU A 136 14.57 11.84 25.40
N TYR A 137 13.93 12.77 24.67
CA TYR A 137 12.51 12.66 24.35
C TYR A 137 12.17 11.36 23.61
N ILE A 138 12.94 10.99 22.58
CA ILE A 138 12.73 9.73 21.85
C ILE A 138 12.93 8.52 22.78
N SER A 139 13.91 8.57 23.67
CA SER A 139 14.09 7.51 24.69
C SER A 139 12.86 7.37 25.59
N THR A 140 12.30 8.50 26.07
CA THR A 140 11.08 8.46 26.89
C THR A 140 9.86 7.86 26.15
N LEU A 141 9.72 8.11 24.85
CA LEU A 141 8.69 7.48 24.03
C LEU A 141 8.86 5.95 23.96
N LYS A 142 10.11 5.49 23.82
CA LYS A 142 10.43 4.08 23.77
C LYS A 142 10.18 3.39 25.12
N ASP A 143 10.53 4.04 26.22
CA ASP A 143 10.31 3.51 27.56
C ASP A 143 8.81 3.42 27.89
N ALA A 144 8.03 4.46 27.55
CA ALA A 144 6.59 4.49 27.70
C ALA A 144 5.87 3.38 26.91
N ALA A 145 6.46 2.91 25.82
CA ALA A 145 5.90 1.80 25.03
C ALA A 145 5.82 0.48 25.80
N THR A 146 6.61 0.34 26.86
CA THR A 146 6.60 -0.85 27.73
C THR A 146 5.64 -0.73 28.91
N GLU A 147 5.07 0.45 29.16
CA GLU A 147 4.25 0.74 30.33
C GLU A 147 2.75 0.56 30.05
N ASP A 148 2.28 1.08 28.91
CA ASP A 148 0.87 1.01 28.57
C ASP A 148 0.60 0.99 27.05
N GLN A 149 -0.66 0.71 26.68
CA GLN A 149 -1.10 0.64 25.29
C GLN A 149 -1.00 1.99 24.56
N GLN A 150 -1.15 3.10 25.26
CA GLN A 150 -1.02 4.44 24.67
C GLN A 150 0.43 4.76 24.33
N GLY A 151 1.37 4.40 25.19
CA GLY A 151 2.80 4.49 24.96
C GLY A 151 3.24 3.63 23.75
N GLU A 152 2.75 2.37 23.71
CA GLU A 152 2.99 1.49 22.56
C GLU A 152 2.50 2.10 21.25
N ALA A 153 1.26 2.62 21.20
CA ALA A 153 0.70 3.25 20.00
C ALA A 153 1.51 4.49 19.57
N THR A 154 2.00 5.28 20.53
CA THR A 154 2.84 6.46 20.27
C THR A 154 4.18 6.06 19.70
N TRP A 155 4.82 5.05 20.28
CA TRP A 155 6.09 4.50 19.77
C TRP A 155 5.97 3.91 18.38
N LEU A 156 4.91 3.13 18.10
CA LEU A 156 4.63 2.62 16.75
C LEU A 156 4.42 3.75 15.74
N SER A 157 3.78 4.84 16.15
CA SER A 157 3.62 6.03 15.30
C SER A 157 4.97 6.68 14.98
N TRP A 158 5.90 6.73 15.95
CA TRP A 158 7.25 7.18 15.73
C TRP A 158 8.02 6.29 14.75
N LEU A 159 7.99 4.97 14.94
CA LEU A 159 8.65 4.02 14.03
C LEU A 159 8.11 4.12 12.59
N ASN A 160 6.80 4.30 12.44
CA ASN A 160 6.18 4.51 11.14
C ASN A 160 6.65 5.85 10.51
N TYR A 161 6.77 6.91 11.30
CA TYR A 161 7.31 8.19 10.83
C TYR A 161 8.75 8.05 10.36
N GLU A 162 9.63 7.43 11.14
CA GLU A 162 11.03 7.16 10.80
C GLU A 162 11.15 6.33 9.50
N SER A 163 10.35 5.27 9.36
CA SER A 163 10.28 4.44 8.17
C SER A 163 9.84 5.24 6.93
N ASN A 164 8.88 6.13 7.07
CA ASN A 164 8.43 7.02 5.99
C ASN A 164 9.54 8.00 5.57
N ILE A 165 10.28 8.58 6.51
CA ILE A 165 11.44 9.45 6.21
C ILE A 165 12.50 8.67 5.45
N LYS A 166 12.83 7.44 5.88
CA LYS A 166 13.77 6.57 5.20
C LYS A 166 13.37 6.29 3.75
N SER A 167 12.11 5.92 3.53
CA SER A 167 11.57 5.68 2.19
C SER A 167 11.63 6.92 1.30
N ASN A 168 11.27 8.09 1.85
CA ASN A 168 11.34 9.36 1.13
C ASN A 168 12.78 9.72 0.74
N LEU A 169 13.75 9.51 1.63
CA LEU A 169 15.17 9.72 1.35
C LEU A 169 15.69 8.78 0.25
N GLN A 170 15.29 7.51 0.29
CA GLN A 170 15.64 6.56 -0.77
C GLN A 170 15.12 7.04 -2.12
N ILE A 171 13.84 7.42 -2.20
CA ILE A 171 13.20 7.93 -3.41
C ILE A 171 13.88 9.22 -3.90
N LYS A 172 14.17 10.15 -2.97
CA LYS A 172 14.87 11.41 -3.28
C LYS A 172 16.26 11.14 -3.86
N THR A 173 17.02 10.24 -3.25
CA THR A 173 18.36 9.85 -3.70
C THR A 173 18.29 9.19 -5.08
N TYR A 174 17.35 8.27 -5.31
CA TYR A 174 17.12 7.65 -6.60
C TYR A 174 16.80 8.69 -7.68
N ASN A 175 15.88 9.60 -7.43
CA ASN A 175 15.49 10.64 -8.37
C ASN A 175 16.66 11.58 -8.70
N ASN A 176 17.46 11.94 -7.70
CA ASN A 176 18.66 12.77 -7.91
C ASN A 176 19.69 12.05 -8.79
N LEU A 177 19.92 10.76 -8.56
CA LEU A 177 20.81 9.96 -9.41
C LEU A 177 20.30 9.88 -10.85
N MET A 178 18.99 9.65 -11.02
CA MET A 178 18.38 9.61 -12.36
C MET A 178 18.51 10.95 -13.08
N GLN A 179 18.28 12.07 -12.40
CA GLN A 179 18.48 13.40 -13.00
C GLN A 179 19.92 13.63 -13.42
N PHE A 180 20.90 13.18 -12.63
CA PHE A 180 22.31 13.34 -12.94
C PHE A 180 22.75 12.48 -14.14
N MET A 181 22.12 11.33 -14.34
CA MET A 181 22.40 10.43 -15.47
C MET A 181 21.85 10.92 -16.81
N TYR A 182 20.86 11.81 -16.81
CA TYR A 182 20.19 12.32 -18.01
C TYR A 182 20.62 13.77 -18.38
N GLN A 183 21.59 14.35 -17.67
CA GLN A 183 22.27 15.61 -18.05
C GLN A 183 23.54 15.32 -18.82
#